data_2ca860c73144bf114be3f732ed5dbfa4
#
_entry.id   2ca860c73144bf114be3f732ed5dbfa4
#
_cell.length_a   1.000
_cell.length_b   1.000
_cell.length_c   1.000
_cell.angle_alpha   90.00
_cell.angle_beta   90.00
_cell.angle_gamma   90.00
#
_symmetry.space_group_name_H-M   'P 1'
#
loop_
_entity.id
_entity.type
_entity.pdbx_description
1 polymer ?
#
loop_
_entity_poly.entity_id
_entity_poly.type
_entity_poly.pdbx_seq_one_letter_code
_entity_poly.pdbx_strand_id
1 'polypeptide(L)'
;MKMNLILSAALMAGVISASAATQPVVTPAETNSNPEAAMKALFGDPVIVKAKGFDIKQSELDQVLTGVKANAAAQGQQVPPQYSVAILNQLITIQCLLQKANAADRAAGAADADLQYTNLIKRFGSTEAFDRQLKAVGMTVADLRARATQEAVAKATLKRELNIKVTDDEAKAFYDKHSADFEQPEMAHVRHILLMTIDPETHQPLPTNSVAAKRKQIDDILKQIRDGGDFAALAEKYSEDPGSKVNGGELPEFSRGQMVPEFEATAFSLTNDQVSDVVTTQYGYHIIKMIGKTPAKKYAFTDKLPNTDKTVADVCKSGVEADKIKELAPDYVKKLRADLNVEIVDPSLKALDESVRAKADADGPDASMVDPSK
;
A
#
# COMPACT_ATOMS: atom_id res chain seq x y z
N MET A 1 -13.10 12.05 -14.05
CA MET A 1 -12.33 11.02 -13.41
C MET A 1 -11.69 10.14 -14.44
N LYS A 2 -10.40 10.25 -14.53
CA LYS A 2 -9.61 9.41 -15.42
C LYS A 2 -9.59 8.03 -14.79
N MET A 3 -10.35 7.11 -15.36
CA MET A 3 -10.32 5.69 -15.03
C MET A 3 -8.86 5.26 -15.10
N ASN A 4 -8.22 5.08 -13.93
CA ASN A 4 -6.88 4.51 -13.87
C ASN A 4 -6.95 3.08 -14.40
N LEU A 5 -6.84 2.94 -15.73
CA LEU A 5 -6.50 1.69 -16.38
C LEU A 5 -5.01 1.41 -16.12
N ILE A 6 -4.60 1.56 -14.88
CA ILE A 6 -3.37 0.96 -14.45
C ILE A 6 -3.71 -0.51 -14.33
N LEU A 7 -3.25 -1.31 -15.28
CA LEU A 7 -2.97 -2.72 -15.05
C LEU A 7 -1.91 -2.76 -13.94
N SER A 8 -2.32 -2.32 -12.76
CA SER A 8 -1.44 -2.27 -11.61
C SER A 8 -1.60 -3.55 -10.85
N ALA A 9 -0.54 -3.99 -10.25
CA ALA A 9 -0.48 -4.92 -9.14
C ALA A 9 -1.55 -4.73 -8.04
N ALA A 10 -2.54 -3.85 -8.23
CA ALA A 10 -3.64 -3.56 -7.32
C ALA A 10 -4.54 -4.80 -7.09
N LEU A 11 -4.69 -5.70 -8.06
CA LEU A 11 -5.36 -6.98 -7.79
C LEU A 11 -4.54 -7.85 -6.83
N MET A 12 -3.21 -7.71 -6.84
CA MET A 12 -2.30 -8.39 -5.91
C MET A 12 -2.18 -7.64 -4.57
N ALA A 13 -2.19 -6.31 -4.56
CA ALA A 13 -2.07 -5.50 -3.34
C ALA A 13 -3.34 -5.54 -2.48
N GLY A 14 -4.52 -5.66 -3.08
CA GLY A 14 -5.80 -5.77 -2.36
C GLY A 14 -5.95 -7.05 -1.53
N VAL A 15 -5.17 -8.09 -1.84
CA VAL A 15 -5.25 -9.39 -1.14
C VAL A 15 -4.26 -9.50 0.03
N ILE A 16 -3.24 -8.64 0.14
CA ILE A 16 -2.06 -8.93 0.98
C ILE A 16 -1.68 -7.78 1.94
N SER A 17 -2.48 -6.73 2.08
CA SER A 17 -2.23 -5.69 3.09
C SER A 17 -2.86 -6.05 4.44
N ALA A 18 -2.40 -7.14 5.07
CA ALA A 18 -2.70 -7.42 6.46
C ALA A 18 -1.45 -7.15 7.30
N SER A 19 -1.52 -6.07 8.07
CA SER A 19 -0.57 -5.77 9.14
C SER A 19 -0.50 -6.94 10.13
N ALA A 20 0.69 -7.32 10.54
CA ALA A 20 0.91 -8.35 11.54
C ALA A 20 0.47 -7.85 12.92
N ALA A 21 -0.84 -7.95 13.21
CA ALA A 21 -1.37 -7.86 14.55
C ALA A 21 -1.73 -9.28 15.00
N THR A 22 -1.01 -9.78 15.97
CA THR A 22 -1.31 -11.03 16.69
C THR A 22 -2.67 -10.92 17.35
N GLN A 23 -3.68 -11.62 16.79
CA GLN A 23 -4.95 -11.86 17.46
C GLN A 23 -5.05 -13.34 17.86
N PRO A 24 -5.73 -13.66 18.99
CA PRO A 24 -5.81 -15.02 19.49
C PRO A 24 -6.63 -15.91 18.55
N VAL A 25 -6.11 -17.11 18.34
CA VAL A 25 -6.74 -18.18 17.56
C VAL A 25 -8.06 -18.58 18.22
N VAL A 26 -9.17 -18.19 17.64
CA VAL A 26 -10.47 -18.82 17.90
C VAL A 26 -10.63 -19.92 16.85
N THR A 27 -10.63 -21.16 17.28
CA THR A 27 -10.93 -22.32 16.44
C THR A 27 -12.39 -22.29 16.04
N PRO A 28 -12.73 -22.20 14.74
CA PRO A 28 -14.11 -22.39 14.30
C PRO A 28 -14.41 -23.90 14.21
N ALA A 29 -15.51 -24.31 14.78
CA ALA A 29 -16.09 -25.64 14.58
C ALA A 29 -16.39 -25.84 13.08
N GLU A 30 -16.00 -27.01 12.58
CA GLU A 30 -16.21 -27.43 11.19
C GLU A 30 -17.71 -27.52 10.86
N THR A 31 -18.22 -26.53 10.11
CA THR A 31 -19.36 -26.71 9.21
C THR A 31 -18.99 -26.08 7.88
N ASN A 32 -18.16 -26.81 7.11
CA ASN A 32 -17.83 -26.45 5.73
C ASN A 32 -18.97 -26.83 4.78
N SER A 33 -20.01 -26.00 4.72
CA SER A 33 -20.81 -25.86 3.50
C SER A 33 -20.55 -24.48 2.95
N ASN A 34 -19.55 -24.38 2.02
CA ASN A 34 -19.36 -23.16 1.25
C ASN A 34 -20.64 -22.95 0.41
N PRO A 35 -21.47 -21.90 0.70
CA PRO A 35 -22.71 -21.68 -0.02
C PRO A 35 -22.52 -21.51 -1.53
N GLU A 36 -21.37 -20.95 -1.94
CA GLU A 36 -20.98 -20.79 -3.36
C GLU A 36 -20.72 -22.15 -4.03
N ALA A 37 -20.04 -23.07 -3.35
CA ALA A 37 -19.81 -24.41 -3.88
C ALA A 37 -21.12 -25.20 -4.02
N ALA A 38 -22.04 -25.03 -3.08
CA ALA A 38 -23.37 -25.65 -3.14
C ALA A 38 -24.22 -25.03 -4.26
N MET A 39 -24.21 -23.72 -4.45
CA MET A 39 -24.89 -23.03 -5.55
C MET A 39 -24.30 -23.44 -6.90
N LYS A 40 -22.98 -23.51 -7.02
CA LYS A 40 -22.29 -23.97 -8.23
C LYS A 40 -22.63 -25.42 -8.59
N ALA A 41 -22.76 -26.30 -7.60
CA ALA A 41 -23.17 -27.69 -7.80
C ALA A 41 -24.63 -27.81 -8.26
N LEU A 42 -25.52 -26.91 -7.85
CA LEU A 42 -26.96 -26.92 -8.16
C LEU A 42 -27.30 -26.20 -9.48
N PHE A 43 -26.64 -25.09 -9.78
CA PHE A 43 -26.99 -24.19 -10.89
C PHE A 43 -25.89 -24.07 -11.96
N GLY A 44 -24.75 -24.74 -11.77
CA GLY A 44 -23.60 -24.63 -12.66
C GLY A 44 -22.81 -23.33 -12.42
N ASP A 45 -21.86 -23.05 -13.32
CA ASP A 45 -21.04 -21.84 -13.32
C ASP A 45 -21.44 -20.99 -14.54
N PRO A 46 -22.36 -20.02 -14.37
CA PRO A 46 -22.94 -19.30 -15.50
C PRO A 46 -21.88 -18.41 -16.17
N VAL A 47 -21.99 -18.35 -17.50
CA VAL A 47 -21.21 -17.39 -18.31
C VAL A 47 -21.83 -16.02 -18.11
N ILE A 48 -21.04 -15.04 -17.67
CA ILE A 48 -21.45 -13.65 -17.45
C ILE A 48 -20.99 -12.70 -18.55
N VAL A 49 -19.92 -13.08 -19.29
CA VAL A 49 -19.44 -12.37 -20.49
C VAL A 49 -19.18 -13.36 -21.59
N LYS A 50 -19.62 -13.03 -22.81
CA LYS A 50 -19.28 -13.74 -24.03
C LYS A 50 -18.47 -12.86 -24.97
N ALA A 51 -17.48 -13.44 -25.62
CA ALA A 51 -16.67 -12.75 -26.62
C ALA A 51 -16.10 -13.74 -27.63
N LYS A 52 -15.59 -13.22 -28.76
CA LYS A 52 -14.87 -14.06 -29.73
C LYS A 52 -13.56 -14.55 -29.13
N GLY A 53 -13.49 -15.85 -28.84
CA GLY A 53 -12.28 -16.51 -28.35
C GLY A 53 -12.19 -16.69 -26.84
N PHE A 54 -13.11 -16.16 -26.06
CA PHE A 54 -13.20 -16.40 -24.62
C PHE A 54 -14.58 -16.13 -24.05
N ASP A 55 -14.87 -16.78 -22.93
CA ASP A 55 -15.99 -16.49 -22.05
C ASP A 55 -15.46 -16.16 -20.65
N ILE A 56 -16.19 -15.37 -19.86
CA ILE A 56 -15.92 -15.16 -18.43
C ILE A 56 -17.10 -15.73 -17.65
N LYS A 57 -16.78 -16.53 -16.63
CA LYS A 57 -17.76 -17.15 -15.76
C LYS A 57 -17.95 -16.36 -14.46
N GLN A 58 -19.08 -16.57 -13.81
CA GLN A 58 -19.37 -15.95 -12.51
C GLN A 58 -18.28 -16.25 -11.48
N SER A 59 -17.80 -17.50 -11.43
CA SER A 59 -16.77 -17.91 -10.48
C SER A 59 -15.46 -17.14 -10.62
N GLU A 60 -15.10 -16.67 -11.83
CA GLU A 60 -13.89 -15.87 -12.04
C GLU A 60 -14.01 -14.48 -11.42
N LEU A 61 -15.20 -13.88 -11.53
CA LEU A 61 -15.51 -12.60 -10.87
C LEU A 61 -15.57 -12.76 -9.34
N ASP A 62 -16.29 -13.77 -8.85
CA ASP A 62 -16.49 -14.03 -7.42
C ASP A 62 -15.17 -14.30 -6.70
N GLN A 63 -14.26 -15.04 -7.34
CA GLN A 63 -12.95 -15.34 -6.76
C GLN A 63 -12.11 -14.05 -6.53
N VAL A 64 -12.21 -13.05 -7.41
CA VAL A 64 -11.54 -11.76 -7.22
C VAL A 64 -12.26 -10.93 -6.15
N LEU A 65 -13.60 -10.89 -6.22
CA LEU A 65 -14.43 -10.15 -5.28
C LEU A 65 -14.28 -10.65 -3.85
N THR A 66 -14.14 -11.96 -3.65
CA THR A 66 -13.94 -12.55 -2.31
C THR A 66 -12.69 -12.01 -1.65
N GLY A 67 -11.56 -11.95 -2.38
CA GLY A 67 -10.32 -11.36 -1.87
C GLY A 67 -10.46 -9.87 -1.53
N VAL A 68 -11.11 -9.10 -2.41
CA VAL A 68 -11.35 -7.66 -2.18
C VAL A 68 -12.25 -7.43 -0.97
N LYS A 69 -13.34 -8.20 -0.86
CA LYS A 69 -14.28 -8.12 0.29
C LYS A 69 -13.61 -8.50 1.60
N ALA A 70 -12.78 -9.55 1.61
CA ALA A 70 -12.05 -9.97 2.81
C ALA A 70 -11.08 -8.88 3.30
N ASN A 71 -10.35 -8.24 2.39
CA ASN A 71 -9.44 -7.15 2.72
C ASN A 71 -10.21 -5.91 3.25
N ALA A 72 -11.28 -5.52 2.58
CA ALA A 72 -12.12 -4.40 3.02
C ALA A 72 -12.74 -4.66 4.41
N ALA A 73 -13.25 -5.86 4.65
CA ALA A 73 -13.81 -6.26 5.93
C ALA A 73 -12.76 -6.21 7.06
N ALA A 74 -11.52 -6.60 6.80
CA ALA A 74 -10.42 -6.48 7.77
C ALA A 74 -10.12 -5.03 8.16
N GLN A 75 -10.51 -4.07 7.30
CA GLN A 75 -10.37 -2.62 7.54
C GLN A 75 -11.68 -1.96 8.02
N GLY A 76 -12.73 -2.76 8.31
CA GLY A 76 -14.05 -2.24 8.70
C GLY A 76 -14.82 -1.55 7.57
N GLN A 77 -14.42 -1.76 6.31
CA GLN A 77 -15.01 -1.14 5.13
C GLN A 77 -15.94 -2.11 4.38
N GLN A 78 -16.93 -1.56 3.67
CA GLN A 78 -17.77 -2.33 2.76
C GLN A 78 -17.38 -2.03 1.31
N VAL A 79 -17.40 -3.06 0.47
CA VAL A 79 -17.13 -2.94 -0.97
C VAL A 79 -18.40 -2.50 -1.68
N PRO A 80 -18.47 -1.30 -2.27
CA PRO A 80 -19.63 -0.83 -3.00
C PRO A 80 -19.91 -1.69 -4.25
N PRO A 81 -21.17 -1.85 -4.68
CA PRO A 81 -21.55 -2.71 -5.82
C PRO A 81 -20.83 -2.38 -7.14
N GLN A 82 -20.51 -1.10 -7.37
CA GLN A 82 -19.79 -0.66 -8.59
C GLN A 82 -18.38 -1.27 -8.74
N TYR A 83 -17.78 -1.76 -7.64
CA TYR A 83 -16.49 -2.46 -7.71
C TYR A 83 -16.58 -3.78 -8.49
N SER A 84 -17.71 -4.48 -8.45
CA SER A 84 -17.90 -5.69 -9.24
C SER A 84 -17.79 -5.43 -10.74
N VAL A 85 -18.33 -4.31 -11.20
CA VAL A 85 -18.21 -3.90 -12.61
C VAL A 85 -16.81 -3.45 -12.96
N ALA A 86 -16.14 -2.73 -12.06
CA ALA A 86 -14.75 -2.34 -12.29
C ALA A 86 -13.83 -3.57 -12.45
N ILE A 87 -13.98 -4.56 -11.57
CA ILE A 87 -13.26 -5.83 -11.63
C ILE A 87 -13.63 -6.61 -12.92
N LEU A 88 -14.91 -6.70 -13.26
CA LEU A 88 -15.36 -7.34 -14.48
C LEU A 88 -14.75 -6.70 -15.72
N ASN A 89 -14.75 -5.37 -15.80
CA ASN A 89 -14.15 -4.63 -16.90
C ASN A 89 -12.63 -4.85 -16.98
N GLN A 90 -11.95 -5.03 -15.85
CA GLN A 90 -10.53 -5.39 -15.83
C GLN A 90 -10.31 -6.82 -16.34
N LEU A 91 -11.10 -7.81 -15.89
CA LEU A 91 -11.05 -9.20 -16.39
C LEU A 91 -11.29 -9.24 -17.91
N ILE A 92 -12.31 -8.55 -18.40
CA ILE A 92 -12.58 -8.42 -19.84
C ILE A 92 -11.36 -7.86 -20.58
N THR A 93 -10.78 -6.80 -20.07
CA THR A 93 -9.60 -6.15 -20.69
C THR A 93 -8.41 -7.10 -20.77
N ILE A 94 -8.12 -7.82 -19.67
CA ILE A 94 -7.06 -8.82 -19.62
C ILE A 94 -7.32 -9.91 -20.68
N GLN A 95 -8.53 -10.49 -20.71
CA GLN A 95 -8.88 -11.55 -21.66
C GLN A 95 -8.80 -11.05 -23.11
N CYS A 96 -9.26 -9.85 -23.40
CA CYS A 96 -9.12 -9.23 -24.74
C CYS A 96 -7.65 -9.12 -25.17
N LEU A 97 -6.77 -8.65 -24.27
CA LEU A 97 -5.35 -8.50 -24.54
C LEU A 97 -4.66 -9.86 -24.72
N LEU A 98 -5.05 -10.87 -23.95
CA LEU A 98 -4.52 -12.24 -24.09
C LEU A 98 -4.82 -12.86 -25.47
N GLN A 99 -5.94 -12.46 -26.12
CA GLN A 99 -6.25 -12.89 -27.52
C GLN A 99 -5.25 -12.28 -28.54
N LYS A 100 -4.63 -11.15 -28.20
CA LYS A 100 -3.61 -10.49 -29.04
C LYS A 100 -2.17 -10.84 -28.66
N ALA A 101 -1.99 -11.56 -27.56
CA ALA A 101 -0.66 -11.90 -27.04
C ALA A 101 0.11 -12.85 -27.94
N ASN A 102 1.31 -12.48 -28.33
CA ASN A 102 2.25 -13.32 -29.06
C ASN A 102 3.20 -14.09 -28.12
N ALA A 103 4.11 -14.90 -28.67
CA ALA A 103 5.06 -15.69 -27.88
C ALA A 103 6.01 -14.80 -27.04
N ALA A 104 6.45 -13.67 -27.57
CA ALA A 104 7.33 -12.75 -26.85
C ALA A 104 6.61 -12.08 -25.67
N ASP A 105 5.33 -11.66 -25.85
CA ASP A 105 4.51 -11.10 -24.77
C ASP A 105 4.33 -12.13 -23.63
N ARG A 106 4.07 -13.39 -23.99
CA ARG A 106 3.89 -14.48 -23.02
C ARG A 106 5.18 -14.77 -22.25
N ALA A 107 6.33 -14.79 -22.93
CA ALA A 107 7.61 -14.98 -22.28
C ALA A 107 7.97 -13.82 -21.34
N ALA A 108 7.78 -12.59 -21.80
CA ALA A 108 8.03 -11.39 -20.99
C ALA A 108 7.10 -11.33 -19.77
N GLY A 109 5.81 -11.64 -19.96
CA GLY A 109 4.85 -11.68 -18.86
C GLY A 109 5.14 -12.75 -17.82
N ALA A 110 5.55 -13.94 -18.26
CA ALA A 110 5.94 -15.02 -17.34
C ALA A 110 7.16 -14.63 -16.49
N ALA A 111 8.19 -14.03 -17.11
CA ALA A 111 9.37 -13.55 -16.39
C ALA A 111 9.05 -12.43 -15.39
N ASP A 112 8.18 -11.49 -15.76
CA ASP A 112 7.74 -10.42 -14.85
C ASP A 112 6.93 -10.98 -13.66
N ALA A 113 6.02 -11.92 -13.91
CA ALA A 113 5.24 -12.59 -12.87
C ALA A 113 6.12 -13.37 -11.88
N ASP A 114 7.15 -14.06 -12.35
CA ASP A 114 8.11 -14.78 -11.50
C ASP A 114 8.93 -13.81 -10.63
N LEU A 115 9.33 -12.67 -11.19
CA LEU A 115 10.03 -11.64 -10.44
C LEU A 115 9.11 -11.02 -9.36
N GLN A 116 7.86 -10.71 -9.70
CA GLN A 116 6.88 -10.19 -8.76
C GLN A 116 6.62 -11.18 -7.62
N TYR A 117 6.43 -12.45 -7.93
CA TYR A 117 6.26 -13.52 -6.95
C TYR A 117 7.46 -13.63 -6.01
N THR A 118 8.68 -13.61 -6.55
CA THR A 118 9.93 -13.66 -5.76
C THR A 118 10.03 -12.49 -4.80
N ASN A 119 9.70 -11.28 -5.26
CA ASN A 119 9.72 -10.07 -4.43
C ASN A 119 8.65 -10.10 -3.34
N LEU A 120 7.49 -10.69 -3.65
CA LEU A 120 6.41 -10.86 -2.70
C LEU A 120 6.82 -11.80 -1.55
N ILE A 121 7.41 -12.97 -1.86
CA ILE A 121 7.94 -13.90 -0.84
C ILE A 121 8.97 -13.20 0.07
N LYS A 122 9.88 -12.40 -0.49
CA LYS A 122 10.87 -11.65 0.30
C LYS A 122 10.22 -10.72 1.34
N ARG A 123 9.07 -10.11 1.02
CA ARG A 123 8.33 -9.23 1.95
C ARG A 123 7.67 -10.00 3.11
N PHE A 124 7.28 -11.25 2.88
CA PHE A 124 6.66 -12.11 3.89
C PHE A 124 7.68 -12.87 4.76
N GLY A 125 8.97 -12.79 4.42
CA GLY A 125 10.06 -13.40 5.17
C GLY A 125 10.18 -14.92 4.96
N SER A 126 9.10 -15.63 4.61
CA SER A 126 9.14 -17.06 4.26
C SER A 126 7.97 -17.47 3.38
N THR A 127 8.16 -18.56 2.63
CA THR A 127 7.13 -19.17 1.78
C THR A 127 5.97 -19.69 2.61
N GLU A 128 6.25 -20.27 3.79
CA GLU A 128 5.23 -20.84 4.68
C GLU A 128 4.32 -19.77 5.28
N ALA A 129 4.88 -18.60 5.65
CA ALA A 129 4.09 -17.46 6.13
C ALA A 129 3.18 -16.94 5.02
N PHE A 130 3.71 -16.85 3.80
CA PHE A 130 2.96 -16.43 2.62
C PHE A 130 1.84 -17.41 2.28
N ASP A 131 2.11 -18.73 2.26
CA ASP A 131 1.11 -19.77 2.00
C ASP A 131 -0.05 -19.74 3.01
N ARG A 132 0.26 -19.51 4.30
CA ARG A 132 -0.79 -19.37 5.32
C ARG A 132 -1.71 -18.17 5.02
N GLN A 133 -1.12 -17.04 4.59
CA GLN A 133 -1.90 -15.86 4.25
C GLN A 133 -2.78 -16.10 3.01
N LEU A 134 -2.27 -16.77 1.97
CA LEU A 134 -3.07 -17.12 0.79
C LEU A 134 -4.24 -18.04 1.13
N LYS A 135 -4.01 -19.05 1.95
CA LYS A 135 -5.08 -19.97 2.41
C LYS A 135 -6.15 -19.24 3.20
N ALA A 136 -5.78 -18.24 4.01
CA ALA A 136 -6.74 -17.45 4.79
C ALA A 136 -7.72 -16.66 3.89
N VAL A 137 -7.31 -16.32 2.66
CA VAL A 137 -8.15 -15.65 1.66
C VAL A 137 -8.70 -16.60 0.58
N GLY A 138 -8.58 -17.92 0.80
CA GLY A 138 -9.13 -18.94 -0.11
C GLY A 138 -8.41 -19.06 -1.45
N MET A 139 -7.14 -18.67 -1.52
CA MET A 139 -6.34 -18.67 -2.75
C MET A 139 -5.16 -19.65 -2.65
N THR A 140 -4.78 -20.27 -3.76
CA THR A 140 -3.56 -21.08 -3.87
C THR A 140 -2.42 -20.27 -4.52
N VAL A 141 -1.18 -20.70 -4.30
CA VAL A 141 -0.01 -20.14 -5.01
C VAL A 141 -0.15 -20.29 -6.52
N ALA A 142 -0.73 -21.40 -6.99
CA ALA A 142 -0.96 -21.63 -8.41
C ALA A 142 -1.94 -20.60 -9.00
N ASP A 143 -3.04 -20.32 -8.31
CA ASP A 143 -4.03 -19.32 -8.74
C ASP A 143 -3.40 -17.93 -8.78
N LEU A 144 -2.65 -17.57 -7.74
CA LEU A 144 -1.95 -16.28 -7.68
C LEU A 144 -0.96 -16.11 -8.83
N ARG A 145 -0.12 -17.14 -9.08
CA ARG A 145 0.86 -17.10 -10.19
C ARG A 145 0.19 -17.05 -11.55
N ALA A 146 -0.89 -17.83 -11.76
CA ALA A 146 -1.64 -17.82 -13.00
C ALA A 146 -2.21 -16.42 -13.29
N ARG A 147 -2.80 -15.76 -12.30
CA ARG A 147 -3.33 -14.37 -12.43
C ARG A 147 -2.21 -13.38 -12.70
N ALA A 148 -1.14 -13.41 -11.91
CA ALA A 148 0.00 -12.52 -12.11
C ALA A 148 0.57 -12.66 -13.53
N THR A 149 0.67 -13.91 -14.04
CA THR A 149 1.12 -14.17 -15.40
C THR A 149 0.16 -13.58 -16.43
N GLN A 150 -1.16 -13.78 -16.28
CA GLN A 150 -2.14 -13.22 -17.21
C GLN A 150 -2.08 -11.68 -17.25
N GLU A 151 -2.01 -11.03 -16.09
CA GLU A 151 -1.88 -9.57 -16.00
C GLU A 151 -0.58 -9.06 -16.63
N ALA A 152 0.54 -9.73 -16.36
CA ALA A 152 1.84 -9.33 -16.90
C ALA A 152 1.91 -9.55 -18.43
N VAL A 153 1.34 -10.64 -18.94
CA VAL A 153 1.20 -10.90 -20.38
C VAL A 153 0.30 -9.84 -21.03
N ALA A 154 -0.85 -9.54 -20.44
CA ALA A 154 -1.76 -8.51 -20.95
C ALA A 154 -1.06 -7.12 -20.99
N LYS A 155 -0.28 -6.78 -19.95
CA LYS A 155 0.51 -5.55 -19.91
C LYS A 155 1.58 -5.52 -21.01
N ALA A 156 2.32 -6.60 -21.20
CA ALA A 156 3.33 -6.70 -22.26
C ALA A 156 2.68 -6.57 -23.65
N THR A 157 1.54 -7.24 -23.86
CA THR A 157 0.75 -7.12 -25.09
C THR A 157 0.31 -5.69 -25.35
N LEU A 158 -0.27 -5.03 -24.35
CA LEU A 158 -0.74 -3.65 -24.45
C LEU A 158 0.40 -2.68 -24.81
N LYS A 159 1.55 -2.83 -24.17
CA LYS A 159 2.75 -2.03 -24.46
C LYS A 159 3.18 -2.19 -25.92
N ARG A 160 3.20 -3.39 -26.43
CA ARG A 160 3.55 -3.69 -27.82
C ARG A 160 2.52 -3.11 -28.78
N GLU A 161 1.25 -3.36 -28.55
CA GLU A 161 0.16 -2.90 -29.41
C GLU A 161 0.09 -1.36 -29.48
N LEU A 162 0.33 -0.68 -28.38
CA LEU A 162 0.39 0.78 -28.33
C LEU A 162 1.75 1.35 -28.76
N ASN A 163 2.71 0.48 -29.13
CA ASN A 163 4.09 0.86 -29.47
C ASN A 163 4.72 1.80 -28.42
N ILE A 164 4.50 1.51 -27.14
CA ILE A 164 5.01 2.32 -26.03
C ILE A 164 6.54 2.25 -26.00
N LYS A 165 7.16 3.37 -26.27
CA LYS A 165 8.61 3.57 -26.12
C LYS A 165 8.82 4.77 -25.22
N VAL A 166 9.81 4.68 -24.35
CA VAL A 166 10.21 5.77 -23.46
C VAL A 166 11.66 6.10 -23.72
N THR A 167 11.92 7.34 -24.09
CA THR A 167 13.28 7.87 -24.30
C THR A 167 13.89 8.33 -22.96
N ASP A 168 15.22 8.47 -22.93
CA ASP A 168 15.90 9.03 -21.76
C ASP A 168 15.54 10.50 -21.52
N ASP A 169 15.29 11.26 -22.60
CA ASP A 169 14.87 12.66 -22.50
C ASP A 169 13.47 12.78 -21.86
N GLU A 170 12.52 11.92 -22.25
CA GLU A 170 11.19 11.89 -21.61
C GLU A 170 11.28 11.51 -20.13
N ALA A 171 12.10 10.51 -19.80
CA ALA A 171 12.32 10.10 -18.41
C ALA A 171 12.98 11.23 -17.59
N LYS A 172 13.90 11.98 -18.20
CA LYS A 172 14.53 13.11 -17.54
C LYS A 172 13.57 14.28 -17.34
N ALA A 173 12.73 14.58 -18.33
CA ALA A 173 11.67 15.58 -18.20
C ALA A 173 10.66 15.21 -17.11
N PHE A 174 10.35 13.91 -16.96
CA PHE A 174 9.52 13.41 -15.87
C PHE A 174 10.20 13.61 -14.50
N TYR A 175 11.51 13.30 -14.40
CA TYR A 175 12.28 13.56 -13.19
C TYR A 175 12.27 15.03 -12.79
N ASP A 176 12.52 15.93 -13.74
CA ASP A 176 12.57 17.37 -13.50
C ASP A 176 11.21 17.89 -12.96
N LYS A 177 10.10 17.37 -13.50
CA LYS A 177 8.74 17.70 -13.07
C LYS A 177 8.38 17.13 -11.69
N HIS A 178 8.94 15.97 -11.34
CA HIS A 178 8.63 15.21 -10.13
C HIS A 178 9.82 15.14 -9.17
N SER A 179 10.74 16.11 -9.24
CA SER A 179 12.02 16.05 -8.50
C SER A 179 11.85 15.96 -6.98
N ALA A 180 10.76 16.51 -6.43
CA ALA A 180 10.43 16.41 -5.02
C ALA A 180 10.13 14.98 -4.56
N ASP A 181 9.61 14.11 -5.43
CA ASP A 181 9.31 12.71 -5.13
C ASP A 181 10.59 11.87 -4.94
N PHE A 182 11.73 12.41 -5.36
CA PHE A 182 13.06 11.80 -5.24
C PHE A 182 13.93 12.47 -4.18
N GLU A 183 13.31 13.15 -3.23
CA GLU A 183 13.98 13.75 -2.07
C GLU A 183 13.67 12.93 -0.82
N GLN A 184 14.71 12.50 -0.14
CA GLN A 184 14.62 11.96 1.21
C GLN A 184 14.80 13.12 2.18
N PRO A 185 13.84 13.39 3.07
CA PRO A 185 14.02 14.42 4.08
C PRO A 185 15.09 14.02 5.11
N GLU A 186 15.59 15.01 5.83
CA GLU A 186 16.36 14.73 7.04
C GLU A 186 15.51 13.97 8.05
N MET A 187 16.01 12.83 8.57
CA MET A 187 15.33 12.01 9.57
C MET A 187 16.11 12.00 10.87
N ALA A 188 15.38 11.99 11.98
CA ALA A 188 15.94 11.83 13.32
C ALA A 188 15.45 10.53 13.95
N HIS A 189 16.38 9.80 14.58
CA HIS A 189 16.11 8.61 15.38
C HIS A 189 16.54 8.90 16.82
N VAL A 190 15.60 8.86 17.74
CA VAL A 190 15.83 9.27 19.12
C VAL A 190 15.22 8.29 20.13
N ARG A 191 15.72 8.37 21.37
CA ARG A 191 15.01 7.90 22.57
C ARG A 191 14.51 9.10 23.35
N HIS A 192 13.38 8.95 24.03
CA HIS A 192 12.91 9.98 24.94
C HIS A 192 12.36 9.42 26.25
N ILE A 193 12.34 10.27 27.25
CA ILE A 193 11.64 10.05 28.52
C ILE A 193 10.62 11.17 28.64
N LEU A 194 9.35 10.82 28.82
CA LEU A 194 8.25 11.77 29.02
C LEU A 194 7.70 11.63 30.46
N LEU A 195 7.58 12.77 31.13
CA LEU A 195 6.72 12.90 32.32
C LEU A 195 5.57 13.84 31.98
N MET A 196 4.35 13.29 31.93
CA MET A 196 3.16 14.03 31.52
C MET A 196 2.76 15.09 32.53
N THR A 197 2.41 16.27 32.04
CA THR A 197 1.82 17.36 32.82
C THR A 197 0.34 17.55 32.54
N ILE A 198 -0.22 16.66 31.73
CA ILE A 198 -1.65 16.54 31.44
C ILE A 198 -2.12 15.15 31.89
N ASP A 199 -3.37 15.06 32.26
CA ASP A 199 -4.02 13.79 32.55
C ASP A 199 -4.28 13.05 31.23
N PRO A 200 -3.86 11.78 31.10
CA PRO A 200 -3.95 11.03 29.82
C PRO A 200 -5.39 10.69 29.40
N GLU A 201 -6.35 10.66 30.36
CA GLU A 201 -7.75 10.33 30.08
C GLU A 201 -8.57 11.57 29.77
N THR A 202 -8.39 12.63 30.58
CA THR A 202 -9.19 13.86 30.46
C THR A 202 -8.54 14.94 29.61
N HIS A 203 -7.25 14.80 29.28
CA HIS A 203 -6.42 15.81 28.60
C HIS A 203 -6.36 17.16 29.30
N GLN A 204 -6.71 17.21 30.59
CA GLN A 204 -6.66 18.44 31.40
C GLN A 204 -5.28 18.59 32.07
N PRO A 205 -4.80 19.81 32.26
CA PRO A 205 -3.57 20.05 33.01
C PRO A 205 -3.62 19.47 34.43
N LEU A 206 -2.53 18.85 34.85
CA LEU A 206 -2.39 18.39 36.23
C LEU A 206 -2.33 19.55 37.22
N PRO A 207 -2.68 19.33 38.49
CA PRO A 207 -2.53 20.35 39.54
C PRO A 207 -1.09 20.88 39.64
N THR A 208 -0.92 22.15 39.95
CA THR A 208 0.38 22.85 39.97
C THR A 208 1.43 22.15 40.83
N ASN A 209 1.02 21.59 41.98
CA ASN A 209 1.93 20.82 42.84
C ASN A 209 2.43 19.53 42.17
N SER A 210 1.58 18.86 41.41
CA SER A 210 1.94 17.67 40.62
C SER A 210 2.91 18.01 39.49
N VAL A 211 2.64 19.11 38.77
CA VAL A 211 3.53 19.62 37.71
C VAL A 211 4.91 19.96 38.27
N ALA A 212 4.97 20.64 39.46
CA ALA A 212 6.24 20.93 40.12
C ALA A 212 7.00 19.65 40.56
N ALA A 213 6.27 18.65 41.06
CA ALA A 213 6.86 17.37 41.41
C ALA A 213 7.44 16.66 40.15
N LYS A 214 6.70 16.66 39.01
CA LYS A 214 7.16 16.12 37.73
C LYS A 214 8.42 16.84 37.22
N ARG A 215 8.47 18.19 37.38
CA ARG A 215 9.67 18.95 37.00
C ARG A 215 10.88 18.51 37.81
N LYS A 216 10.76 18.41 39.12
CA LYS A 216 11.85 17.90 39.96
C LYS A 216 12.27 16.49 39.57
N GLN A 217 11.31 15.62 39.32
CA GLN A 217 11.56 14.23 38.94
C GLN A 217 12.33 14.13 37.61
N ILE A 218 11.96 14.92 36.59
CA ILE A 218 12.66 14.90 35.30
C ILE A 218 14.08 15.47 35.42
N ASP A 219 14.29 16.50 36.27
CA ASP A 219 15.61 17.06 36.53
C ASP A 219 16.51 16.03 37.26
N ASP A 220 15.95 15.25 38.20
CA ASP A 220 16.66 14.17 38.89
C ASP A 220 17.01 13.00 37.93
N ILE A 221 16.14 12.69 36.97
CA ILE A 221 16.41 11.69 35.91
C ILE A 221 17.52 12.20 34.99
N LEU A 222 17.45 13.45 34.55
CA LEU A 222 18.49 14.03 33.71
C LEU A 222 19.86 13.99 34.38
N LYS A 223 19.91 14.26 35.70
CA LYS A 223 21.14 14.14 36.47
C LYS A 223 21.65 12.70 36.46
N GLN A 224 20.80 11.68 36.70
CA GLN A 224 21.21 10.28 36.65
C GLN A 224 21.78 9.91 35.27
N ILE A 225 21.18 10.38 34.17
CA ILE A 225 21.68 10.14 32.82
C ILE A 225 23.08 10.77 32.64
N ARG A 226 23.25 12.02 33.10
CA ARG A 226 24.54 12.75 33.01
C ARG A 226 25.64 12.12 33.87
N ASP A 227 25.26 11.48 34.97
CA ASP A 227 26.16 10.74 35.85
C ASP A 227 26.49 9.33 35.29
N GLY A 228 26.05 9.00 34.05
CA GLY A 228 26.36 7.76 33.34
C GLY A 228 25.28 6.67 33.43
N GLY A 229 24.10 7.01 33.93
CA GLY A 229 22.96 6.08 33.97
C GLY A 229 22.49 5.65 32.58
N ASP A 230 22.04 4.39 32.47
CA ASP A 230 21.51 3.84 31.22
C ASP A 230 20.18 4.52 30.86
N PHE A 231 20.15 5.19 29.71
CA PHE A 231 18.98 5.93 29.23
C PHE A 231 17.77 5.02 29.02
N ALA A 232 17.97 3.84 28.40
CA ALA A 232 16.88 2.93 28.09
C ALA A 232 16.25 2.36 29.37
N ALA A 233 17.06 1.93 30.33
CA ALA A 233 16.58 1.45 31.62
C ALA A 233 15.82 2.55 32.40
N LEU A 234 16.28 3.79 32.34
CA LEU A 234 15.59 4.93 32.96
C LEU A 234 14.28 5.27 32.25
N ALA A 235 14.23 5.14 30.91
CA ALA A 235 13.00 5.30 30.13
C ALA A 235 11.97 4.23 30.48
N GLU A 236 12.37 2.96 30.52
CA GLU A 236 11.48 1.86 30.91
C GLU A 236 10.92 2.04 32.33
N LYS A 237 11.75 2.55 33.24
CA LYS A 237 11.36 2.75 34.64
C LYS A 237 10.46 3.95 34.84
N TYR A 238 10.78 5.09 34.22
CA TYR A 238 10.19 6.37 34.59
C TYR A 238 9.33 7.01 33.50
N SER A 239 9.52 6.68 32.21
CA SER A 239 8.73 7.29 31.13
C SER A 239 7.26 6.97 31.28
N GLU A 240 6.43 7.97 30.99
CA GLU A 240 4.97 7.85 30.98
C GLU A 240 4.42 7.78 29.56
N ASP A 241 5.29 7.74 28.54
CA ASP A 241 4.87 7.48 27.17
C ASP A 241 4.59 6.00 26.94
N PRO A 242 3.32 5.59 26.76
CA PRO A 242 2.98 4.18 26.59
C PRO A 242 3.52 3.59 25.27
N GLY A 243 3.78 4.43 24.27
CA GLY A 243 4.20 4.01 22.95
C GLY A 243 5.66 3.60 22.88
N SER A 244 6.54 4.21 23.69
CA SER A 244 7.99 3.98 23.61
C SER A 244 8.60 3.45 24.89
N LYS A 245 7.93 3.60 26.04
CA LYS A 245 8.44 3.18 27.35
C LYS A 245 9.01 1.76 27.35
N VAL A 246 8.26 0.80 26.81
CA VAL A 246 8.63 -0.63 26.81
C VAL A 246 9.83 -0.96 25.93
N ASN A 247 10.19 -0.03 25.04
CA ASN A 247 11.34 -0.14 24.14
C ASN A 247 12.49 0.80 24.57
N GLY A 248 12.59 1.14 25.87
CA GLY A 248 13.63 2.03 26.36
C GLY A 248 13.51 3.46 25.84
N GLY A 249 12.30 3.92 25.55
CA GLY A 249 11.99 5.26 25.06
C GLY A 249 12.26 5.47 23.55
N GLU A 250 12.54 4.41 22.80
CA GLU A 250 12.89 4.52 21.38
C GLU A 250 11.66 4.85 20.52
N LEU A 251 11.78 5.89 19.71
CA LEU A 251 10.78 6.31 18.73
C LEU A 251 11.16 5.84 17.33
N PRO A 252 10.18 5.54 16.46
CA PRO A 252 10.44 5.39 15.03
C PRO A 252 11.16 6.63 14.47
N GLU A 253 11.97 6.45 13.42
CA GLU A 253 12.55 7.59 12.70
C GLU A 253 11.45 8.54 12.20
N PHE A 254 11.68 9.84 12.35
CA PHE A 254 10.74 10.87 11.94
C PHE A 254 11.43 12.02 11.20
N SER A 255 10.69 12.63 10.27
CA SER A 255 11.10 13.85 9.57
C SER A 255 10.55 15.11 10.26
N ARG A 256 11.02 16.28 9.82
CA ARG A 256 10.45 17.56 10.26
C ARG A 256 8.97 17.65 9.93
N GLY A 257 8.20 18.29 10.81
CA GLY A 257 6.74 18.44 10.72
C GLY A 257 5.93 17.29 11.31
N GLN A 258 6.58 16.25 11.84
CA GLN A 258 5.91 15.08 12.42
C GLN A 258 5.80 15.12 13.95
N MET A 259 6.58 15.96 14.61
CA MET A 259 6.59 16.11 16.07
C MET A 259 6.17 17.53 16.47
N VAL A 260 5.82 17.71 17.76
CA VAL A 260 5.55 19.04 18.28
C VAL A 260 6.79 19.94 18.19
N PRO A 261 6.64 21.24 17.92
CA PRO A 261 7.73 22.12 17.54
C PRO A 261 8.93 22.13 18.51
N GLU A 262 8.68 22.14 19.81
CA GLU A 262 9.74 22.21 20.83
C GLU A 262 10.55 20.90 20.89
N PHE A 263 9.88 19.75 20.76
CA PHE A 263 10.52 18.44 20.69
C PHE A 263 11.35 18.32 19.41
N GLU A 264 10.75 18.68 18.28
CA GLU A 264 11.38 18.60 16.96
C GLU A 264 12.63 19.49 16.89
N ALA A 265 12.51 20.77 17.26
CA ALA A 265 13.63 21.70 17.26
C ALA A 265 14.81 21.17 18.09
N THR A 266 14.52 20.61 19.26
CA THR A 266 15.54 20.01 20.13
C THR A 266 16.15 18.77 19.49
N ALA A 267 15.32 17.82 19.04
CA ALA A 267 15.81 16.57 18.45
C ALA A 267 16.75 16.84 17.28
N PHE A 268 16.36 17.72 16.35
CA PHE A 268 17.18 18.06 15.19
C PHE A 268 18.43 18.92 15.52
N SER A 269 18.51 19.53 16.69
CA SER A 269 19.68 20.27 17.15
C SER A 269 20.77 19.36 17.75
N LEU A 270 20.39 18.18 18.28
CA LEU A 270 21.32 17.26 18.94
C LEU A 270 22.26 16.59 17.93
N THR A 271 23.47 16.29 18.35
CA THR A 271 24.40 15.38 17.66
C THR A 271 24.18 13.94 18.15
N ASN A 272 24.71 12.95 17.41
CA ASN A 272 24.62 11.55 17.81
C ASN A 272 25.12 11.32 19.24
N ASP A 273 24.42 10.49 19.99
CA ASP A 273 24.63 10.18 21.42
C ASP A 273 24.41 11.35 22.39
N GLN A 274 24.15 12.53 21.90
CA GLN A 274 23.87 13.69 22.75
C GLN A 274 22.51 13.59 23.43
N VAL A 275 22.45 14.02 24.70
CA VAL A 275 21.24 14.12 25.51
C VAL A 275 20.87 15.59 25.65
N SER A 276 19.59 15.93 25.50
CA SER A 276 19.06 17.27 25.65
C SER A 276 19.02 17.72 27.12
N ASP A 277 18.81 19.00 27.32
CA ASP A 277 18.20 19.52 28.55
C ASP A 277 16.72 19.10 28.62
N VAL A 278 16.04 19.43 29.72
CA VAL A 278 14.58 19.21 29.84
C VAL A 278 13.85 20.11 28.86
N VAL A 279 13.10 19.48 27.95
CA VAL A 279 12.23 20.13 26.95
C VAL A 279 10.80 20.16 27.48
N THR A 280 10.15 21.31 27.42
CA THR A 280 8.75 21.44 27.79
C THR A 280 7.89 21.50 26.53
N THR A 281 6.86 20.64 26.46
CA THR A 281 5.85 20.63 25.40
C THR A 281 4.45 20.68 26.01
N GLN A 282 3.44 20.73 25.17
CA GLN A 282 2.03 20.62 25.62
C GLN A 282 1.72 19.30 26.34
N TYR A 283 2.50 18.25 26.15
CA TYR A 283 2.29 16.94 26.80
C TYR A 283 2.99 16.85 28.16
N GLY A 284 4.07 17.59 28.37
CA GLY A 284 4.85 17.54 29.59
C GLY A 284 6.33 17.84 29.38
N TYR A 285 7.13 17.21 30.25
CA TYR A 285 8.58 17.37 30.26
C TYR A 285 9.24 16.17 29.58
N HIS A 286 10.16 16.46 28.65
CA HIS A 286 10.91 15.45 27.92
C HIS A 286 12.40 15.56 28.16
N ILE A 287 13.10 14.43 28.14
CA ILE A 287 14.54 14.33 27.90
C ILE A 287 14.70 13.54 26.61
N ILE A 288 15.50 14.02 25.68
CA ILE A 288 15.71 13.43 24.36
C ILE A 288 17.14 13.00 24.21
N LYS A 289 17.38 11.76 23.76
CA LYS A 289 18.72 11.28 23.38
C LYS A 289 18.73 10.97 21.89
N MET A 290 19.64 11.57 21.14
CA MET A 290 19.86 11.25 19.73
C MET A 290 20.53 9.88 19.59
N ILE A 291 19.94 9.00 18.77
CA ILE A 291 20.53 7.72 18.37
C ILE A 291 21.27 7.91 17.04
N GLY A 292 20.62 8.58 16.08
CA GLY A 292 21.19 8.80 14.78
C GLY A 292 20.41 9.80 13.94
N LYS A 293 21.05 10.35 12.92
CA LYS A 293 20.43 11.19 11.91
C LYS A 293 20.73 10.65 10.52
N THR A 294 19.69 10.59 9.71
CA THR A 294 19.82 10.36 8.27
C THR A 294 19.72 11.71 7.58
N PRO A 295 20.79 12.18 6.90
CA PRO A 295 20.77 13.48 6.25
C PRO A 295 19.77 13.53 5.10
N ALA A 296 19.23 14.72 4.84
CA ALA A 296 18.43 14.95 3.65
C ALA A 296 19.26 14.60 2.40
N LYS A 297 18.64 13.89 1.47
CA LYS A 297 19.27 13.49 0.22
C LYS A 297 18.33 13.70 -0.95
N LYS A 298 18.78 14.41 -1.97
CA LYS A 298 18.16 14.44 -3.28
C LYS A 298 18.82 13.41 -4.17
N TYR A 299 18.05 12.43 -4.61
CA TYR A 299 18.54 11.39 -5.51
C TYR A 299 18.65 11.95 -6.92
N ALA A 300 19.84 11.90 -7.51
CA ALA A 300 20.06 12.27 -8.90
C ALA A 300 19.41 11.24 -9.84
N PHE A 301 19.17 11.63 -11.08
CA PHE A 301 18.52 10.79 -12.10
C PHE A 301 19.19 9.41 -12.27
N THR A 302 20.52 9.33 -12.09
CA THR A 302 21.29 8.09 -12.21
C THR A 302 21.48 7.33 -10.90
N ASP A 303 21.06 7.89 -9.77
CA ASP A 303 21.26 7.27 -8.48
C ASP A 303 20.38 6.03 -8.32
N LYS A 304 20.91 5.04 -7.60
CA LYS A 304 20.09 3.91 -7.11
C LYS A 304 19.23 4.35 -5.94
N LEU A 305 17.99 3.90 -5.93
CA LEU A 305 17.08 4.09 -4.81
C LEU A 305 17.37 3.07 -3.69
N PRO A 306 17.19 3.44 -2.41
CA PRO A 306 17.43 2.55 -1.29
C PRO A 306 16.51 1.32 -1.35
N ASN A 307 17.01 0.18 -0.86
CA ASN A 307 16.29 -1.09 -0.78
C ASN A 307 15.75 -1.63 -2.13
N THR A 308 16.31 -1.18 -3.25
CA THR A 308 15.93 -1.61 -4.60
C THR A 308 17.15 -1.66 -5.51
N ASP A 309 17.09 -2.48 -6.57
CA ASP A 309 18.11 -2.49 -7.63
C ASP A 309 17.82 -1.45 -8.72
N LYS A 310 16.73 -0.67 -8.59
CA LYS A 310 16.31 0.31 -9.59
C LYS A 310 16.99 1.65 -9.37
N THR A 311 17.33 2.30 -10.48
CA THR A 311 17.73 3.70 -10.48
C THR A 311 16.53 4.63 -10.50
N VAL A 312 16.72 5.92 -10.19
CA VAL A 312 15.71 6.96 -10.38
C VAL A 312 15.25 7.00 -11.84
N ALA A 313 16.19 6.85 -12.79
CA ALA A 313 15.87 6.78 -14.23
C ALA A 313 14.90 5.64 -14.56
N ASP A 314 15.07 4.45 -13.95
CA ASP A 314 14.18 3.31 -14.16
C ASP A 314 12.76 3.59 -13.65
N VAL A 315 12.66 4.27 -12.49
CA VAL A 315 11.36 4.68 -11.93
C VAL A 315 10.70 5.73 -12.81
N CYS A 316 11.46 6.74 -13.28
CA CYS A 316 10.95 7.76 -14.19
C CYS A 316 10.49 7.17 -15.52
N LYS A 317 11.24 6.24 -16.11
CA LYS A 317 10.81 5.49 -17.31
C LYS A 317 9.50 4.77 -17.10
N SER A 318 9.35 4.13 -15.93
CA SER A 318 8.10 3.45 -15.57
C SER A 318 6.93 4.42 -15.40
N GLY A 319 7.18 5.62 -14.87
CA GLY A 319 6.19 6.69 -14.74
C GLY A 319 5.71 7.20 -16.11
N VAL A 320 6.64 7.55 -17.00
CA VAL A 320 6.31 7.95 -18.38
C VAL A 320 5.56 6.87 -19.13
N GLU A 321 5.97 5.60 -18.97
CA GLU A 321 5.27 4.45 -19.56
C GLU A 321 3.82 4.38 -19.07
N ALA A 322 3.61 4.54 -17.75
CA ALA A 322 2.28 4.52 -17.16
C ALA A 322 1.40 5.67 -17.67
N ASP A 323 1.96 6.87 -17.84
CA ASP A 323 1.24 8.03 -18.38
C ASP A 323 0.83 7.79 -19.84
N LYS A 324 1.74 7.27 -20.68
CA LYS A 324 1.43 6.92 -22.09
C LYS A 324 0.35 5.83 -22.17
N ILE A 325 0.43 4.80 -21.33
CA ILE A 325 -0.61 3.75 -21.27
C ILE A 325 -1.94 4.36 -20.86
N LYS A 326 -1.95 5.22 -19.84
CA LYS A 326 -3.18 5.87 -19.35
C LYS A 326 -3.86 6.71 -20.42
N GLU A 327 -3.08 7.38 -21.27
CA GLU A 327 -3.59 8.19 -22.36
C GLU A 327 -4.12 7.33 -23.52
N LEU A 328 -3.38 6.32 -23.96
CA LEU A 328 -3.64 5.60 -25.20
C LEU A 328 -4.52 4.34 -25.04
N ALA A 329 -4.50 3.70 -23.84
CA ALA A 329 -5.18 2.43 -23.65
C ALA A 329 -6.72 2.51 -23.75
N PRO A 330 -7.43 3.57 -23.29
CA PRO A 330 -8.87 3.60 -23.32
C PRO A 330 -9.46 3.38 -24.71
N ASP A 331 -8.96 4.10 -25.69
CA ASP A 331 -9.46 4.02 -27.08
C ASP A 331 -9.09 2.67 -27.71
N TYR A 332 -7.87 2.21 -27.47
CA TYR A 332 -7.44 0.89 -27.94
C TYR A 332 -8.30 -0.25 -27.37
N VAL A 333 -8.52 -0.25 -26.05
CA VAL A 333 -9.33 -1.27 -25.37
C VAL A 333 -10.79 -1.20 -25.85
N LYS A 334 -11.37 -0.02 -26.03
CA LYS A 334 -12.71 0.17 -26.57
C LYS A 334 -12.84 -0.47 -27.95
N LYS A 335 -11.90 -0.20 -28.85
CA LYS A 335 -11.85 -0.82 -30.18
C LYS A 335 -11.68 -2.33 -30.10
N LEU A 336 -10.76 -2.82 -29.27
CA LEU A 336 -10.48 -4.25 -29.11
C LEU A 336 -11.71 -5.02 -28.59
N ARG A 337 -12.46 -4.46 -27.66
CA ARG A 337 -13.74 -5.03 -27.18
C ARG A 337 -14.78 -5.12 -28.28
N ALA A 338 -14.88 -4.12 -29.13
CA ALA A 338 -15.77 -4.15 -30.28
C ALA A 338 -15.36 -5.21 -31.31
N ASP A 339 -14.07 -5.31 -31.65
CA ASP A 339 -13.53 -6.28 -32.60
C ASP A 339 -13.74 -7.74 -32.14
N LEU A 340 -13.76 -7.96 -30.83
CA LEU A 340 -13.98 -9.26 -30.21
C LEU A 340 -15.47 -9.51 -29.86
N ASN A 341 -16.38 -8.62 -30.21
CA ASN A 341 -17.83 -8.71 -29.91
C ASN A 341 -18.09 -9.03 -28.43
N VAL A 342 -17.45 -8.29 -27.52
CA VAL A 342 -17.61 -8.50 -26.08
C VAL A 342 -19.00 -8.10 -25.62
N GLU A 343 -19.75 -9.03 -25.04
CA GLU A 343 -21.10 -8.83 -24.50
C GLU A 343 -21.16 -9.28 -23.04
N ILE A 344 -21.61 -8.40 -22.14
CA ILE A 344 -21.99 -8.77 -20.77
C ILE A 344 -23.38 -9.37 -20.87
N VAL A 345 -23.51 -10.68 -20.64
CA VAL A 345 -24.78 -11.43 -20.80
C VAL A 345 -25.57 -11.53 -19.49
N ASP A 346 -24.94 -11.29 -18.33
CA ASP A 346 -25.64 -11.18 -17.05
C ASP A 346 -26.42 -9.85 -16.99
N PRO A 347 -27.75 -9.87 -16.80
CA PRO A 347 -28.57 -8.67 -16.85
C PRO A 347 -28.23 -7.65 -15.74
N SER A 348 -27.88 -8.14 -14.55
CA SER A 348 -27.62 -7.28 -13.38
C SER A 348 -26.29 -6.55 -13.56
N LEU A 349 -25.24 -7.26 -14.00
CA LEU A 349 -23.93 -6.68 -14.28
C LEU A 349 -24.00 -5.75 -15.49
N LYS A 350 -24.79 -6.06 -16.50
CA LYS A 350 -25.00 -5.20 -17.67
C LYS A 350 -25.65 -3.88 -17.29
N ALA A 351 -26.77 -3.92 -16.55
CA ALA A 351 -27.45 -2.72 -16.07
C ALA A 351 -26.55 -1.85 -15.18
N LEU A 352 -25.75 -2.48 -14.32
CA LEU A 352 -24.79 -1.78 -13.46
C LEU A 352 -23.65 -1.16 -14.28
N ASP A 353 -23.10 -1.85 -15.29
CA ASP A 353 -22.06 -1.31 -16.19
C ASP A 353 -22.59 -0.09 -16.98
N GLU A 354 -23.82 -0.18 -17.50
CA GLU A 354 -24.48 0.93 -18.20
C GLU A 354 -24.68 2.14 -17.27
N SER A 355 -25.09 1.91 -16.02
CA SER A 355 -25.27 2.99 -15.04
C SER A 355 -23.97 3.68 -14.65
N VAL A 356 -22.87 2.90 -14.49
CA VAL A 356 -21.54 3.43 -14.20
C VAL A 356 -21.00 4.26 -15.36
N ARG A 357 -21.21 3.81 -16.61
CA ARG A 357 -20.79 4.55 -17.81
C ARG A 357 -21.60 5.84 -17.98
N ALA A 358 -22.93 5.78 -17.83
CA ALA A 358 -23.79 6.97 -17.93
C ALA A 358 -23.41 8.03 -16.89
N LYS A 359 -23.05 7.61 -15.68
CA LYS A 359 -22.58 8.52 -14.63
C LYS A 359 -21.22 9.13 -14.98
N ALA A 360 -20.27 8.34 -15.50
CA ALA A 360 -18.96 8.84 -15.91
C ALA A 360 -19.07 9.86 -17.07
N ASP A 361 -20.01 9.66 -18.00
CA ASP A 361 -20.27 10.58 -19.09
C ASP A 361 -20.94 11.88 -18.60
N ALA A 362 -21.80 11.81 -17.58
CA ALA A 362 -22.49 12.96 -17.00
C ALA A 362 -21.59 13.85 -16.12
N ASP A 363 -20.71 13.22 -15.34
CA ASP A 363 -19.82 13.93 -14.40
C ASP A 363 -18.58 14.57 -15.09
N GLY A 364 -18.35 14.30 -16.38
CA GLY A 364 -17.22 14.78 -17.16
C GLY A 364 -15.87 14.18 -16.72
N PRO A 365 -14.74 14.61 -17.31
CA PRO A 365 -13.43 13.99 -17.07
C PRO A 365 -12.85 14.22 -15.66
N ASP A 366 -13.55 14.90 -14.76
CA ASP A 366 -13.05 15.32 -13.44
C ASP A 366 -13.75 14.64 -12.23
N ALA A 367 -14.75 13.77 -12.48
CA ALA A 367 -15.41 13.05 -11.39
C ALA A 367 -14.55 11.91 -10.86
N SER A 368 -13.89 12.14 -9.73
CA SER A 368 -12.99 11.20 -9.06
C SER A 368 -13.73 9.97 -8.56
N MET A 369 -13.38 8.79 -9.02
CA MET A 369 -13.64 7.57 -8.25
C MET A 369 -12.83 7.62 -6.95
N VAL A 370 -13.50 7.31 -5.87
CA VAL A 370 -12.93 7.22 -4.53
C VAL A 370 -11.70 6.32 -4.60
N ASP A 371 -10.55 6.89 -4.25
CA ASP A 371 -9.32 6.16 -4.04
C ASP A 371 -9.54 5.23 -2.83
N PRO A 372 -9.47 3.89 -3.00
CA PRO A 372 -9.69 2.96 -1.90
C PRO A 372 -8.57 2.95 -0.86
N SER A 373 -7.58 3.82 -1.00
CA SER A 373 -6.44 3.97 -0.06
C SER A 373 -6.55 5.20 0.86
N LYS A 374 -7.71 5.92 0.85
CA LYS A 374 -7.96 7.01 1.79
C LYS A 374 -8.98 6.64 2.83
#